data_850255abc89e4aadce9c8734a357fa8b
#
_entry.id   850255abc89e4aadce9c8734a357fa8b
#
_cell.length_a   1.000
_cell.length_b   1.000
_cell.length_c   1.000
_cell.angle_alpha   90.00
_cell.angle_beta   90.00
_cell.angle_gamma   90.00
#
_symmetry.space_group_name_H-M   'P 1'
#
loop_
_entity.id
_entity.type
_entity.pdbx_description
1 polymer ?
#
loop_
_entity_poly.entity_id
_entity_poly.type
_entity_poly.pdbx_seq_one_letter_code
_entity_poly.pdbx_strand_id
1 'polypeptide(L)'
;MKRIVVLGLMDQYPLGGMAWQVLHHLLGLRRLGYECYYVENSGAPPYSPRCESIVESASENIRKAAVQELIEHADVILNLCGTTLPDPDQRRKGCLVYIDTDPGFEQIHLAQGNRATRAYLGSHDVHFTYGWNVGETSSRIPSGGISWRKTHPPVVADLWDAPPGRVDGPWRTIATYRNKGKPGH
;
A
#
# COMPACT_ATOMS: atom_id res chain seq x y z
N MET A 1 -13.02 18.59 9.40
CA MET A 1 -12.78 17.66 8.26
C MET A 1 -11.99 16.49 8.84
N LYS A 2 -12.29 15.24 8.46
CA LYS A 2 -11.49 14.10 8.94
C LYS A 2 -10.18 14.05 8.18
N ARG A 3 -9.12 13.75 8.94
CA ARG A 3 -7.74 13.69 8.44
C ARG A 3 -7.34 12.24 8.18
N ILE A 4 -6.86 11.98 6.96
CA ILE A 4 -6.40 10.65 6.53
C ILE A 4 -4.93 10.74 6.12
N VAL A 5 -4.12 9.88 6.71
CA VAL A 5 -2.73 9.68 6.30
C VAL A 5 -2.64 8.41 5.47
N VAL A 6 -2.02 8.49 4.31
CA VAL A 6 -1.74 7.35 3.42
C VAL A 6 -0.25 7.06 3.48
N LEU A 7 0.10 5.87 3.94
CA LEU A 7 1.47 5.35 3.94
C LEU A 7 1.69 4.52 2.68
N GLY A 8 2.77 4.76 1.97
CA GLY A 8 3.07 4.08 0.71
C GLY A 8 4.56 4.15 0.34
N LEU A 9 4.90 3.71 -0.87
CA LEU A 9 6.27 3.63 -1.41
C LEU A 9 6.39 4.30 -2.80
N MET A 10 5.68 5.41 -3.01
CA MET A 10 5.66 6.06 -4.32
C MET A 10 6.99 6.73 -4.66
N ASP A 11 7.67 7.31 -3.67
CA ASP A 11 8.96 7.98 -3.84
C ASP A 11 10.10 6.95 -3.87
N GLN A 12 10.05 5.96 -2.99
CA GLN A 12 11.05 4.88 -2.97
C GLN A 12 11.04 4.05 -4.26
N TYR A 13 9.86 3.77 -4.81
CA TYR A 13 9.67 3.04 -6.06
C TYR A 13 8.79 3.81 -7.02
N PRO A 14 9.33 4.84 -7.72
CA PRO A 14 8.54 5.68 -8.62
C PRO A 14 8.19 4.94 -9.92
N LEU A 15 7.65 3.73 -9.78
CA LEU A 15 7.15 2.91 -10.86
C LEU A 15 5.67 3.20 -11.09
N GLY A 16 5.24 3.20 -12.34
CA GLY A 16 3.89 3.60 -12.72
C GLY A 16 2.79 2.97 -11.86
N GLY A 17 2.80 1.65 -11.67
CA GLY A 17 1.80 0.97 -10.85
C GLY A 17 1.78 1.41 -9.39
N MET A 18 2.96 1.59 -8.77
CA MET A 18 3.07 2.03 -7.38
C MET A 18 2.60 3.48 -7.20
N ALA A 19 3.00 4.36 -8.11
CA ALA A 19 2.59 5.76 -8.09
C ALA A 19 1.06 5.89 -8.27
N TRP A 20 0.48 5.22 -9.25
CA TRP A 20 -0.96 5.25 -9.50
C TRP A 20 -1.76 4.68 -8.34
N GLN A 21 -1.30 3.61 -7.70
CA GLN A 21 -1.96 3.05 -6.52
C GLN A 21 -2.12 4.09 -5.40
N VAL A 22 -1.05 4.81 -5.07
CA VAL A 22 -1.10 5.87 -4.05
C VAL A 22 -1.95 7.05 -4.50
N LEU A 23 -1.76 7.51 -5.74
CA LEU A 23 -2.48 8.66 -6.28
C LEU A 23 -4.00 8.45 -6.32
N HIS A 24 -4.47 7.28 -6.70
CA HIS A 24 -5.90 6.97 -6.70
C HIS A 24 -6.51 7.01 -5.30
N HIS A 25 -5.80 6.53 -4.27
CA HIS A 25 -6.25 6.68 -2.89
C HIS A 25 -6.32 8.15 -2.48
N LEU A 26 -5.26 8.92 -2.69
CA LEU A 26 -5.19 10.32 -2.28
C LEU A 26 -6.25 11.17 -2.99
N LEU A 27 -6.33 11.07 -4.31
CA LEU A 27 -7.26 11.86 -5.10
C LEU A 27 -8.71 11.46 -4.84
N GLY A 28 -9.00 10.16 -4.75
CA GLY A 28 -10.33 9.67 -4.44
C GLY A 28 -10.82 10.15 -3.07
N LEU A 29 -10.00 10.03 -2.04
CA LEU A 29 -10.33 10.48 -0.69
C LEU A 29 -10.51 12.01 -0.62
N ARG A 30 -9.66 12.78 -1.30
CA ARG A 30 -9.82 14.24 -1.37
C ARG A 30 -11.12 14.65 -2.05
N ARG A 31 -11.54 13.96 -3.11
CA ARG A 31 -12.85 14.20 -3.78
C ARG A 31 -14.02 13.86 -2.87
N LEU A 32 -13.85 12.93 -1.95
CA LEU A 32 -14.85 12.62 -0.92
C LEU A 32 -14.86 13.62 0.25
N GLY A 33 -14.04 14.67 0.19
CA GLY A 33 -14.00 15.74 1.19
C GLY A 33 -13.13 15.47 2.40
N TYR A 34 -12.18 14.53 2.31
CA TYR A 34 -11.21 14.30 3.37
C TYR A 34 -9.96 15.16 3.22
N GLU A 35 -9.33 15.50 4.34
CA GLU A 35 -8.01 16.10 4.39
C GLU A 35 -6.97 14.98 4.31
N CYS A 36 -6.21 14.89 3.20
CA CYS A 36 -5.33 13.76 2.93
C CYS A 36 -3.87 14.17 2.90
N TYR A 37 -3.05 13.38 3.56
CA TYR A 37 -1.60 13.49 3.58
C TYR A 37 -0.98 12.19 3.09
N TYR A 38 0.13 12.31 2.38
CA TYR A 38 0.97 11.20 2.01
C TYR A 38 2.24 11.19 2.85
N VAL A 39 2.57 10.04 3.39
CA VAL A 39 3.79 9.85 4.18
C VAL A 39 4.49 8.61 3.67
N GLU A 40 5.79 8.74 3.46
CA GLU A 40 6.68 7.64 3.15
C GLU A 40 7.78 7.59 4.21
N ASN A 41 7.85 6.50 4.94
CA ASN A 41 8.81 6.27 6.01
C ASN A 41 9.32 4.84 5.96
N SER A 42 9.82 4.43 4.81
CA SER A 42 10.37 3.09 4.62
C SER A 42 11.75 2.89 5.26
N GLY A 43 12.44 4.00 5.57
CA GLY A 43 13.83 3.98 6.02
C GLY A 43 14.84 3.58 4.95
N ALA A 44 14.38 3.28 3.75
CA ALA A 44 15.23 2.91 2.62
C ALA A 44 15.40 4.09 1.64
N PRO A 45 16.58 4.25 1.03
CA PRO A 45 16.79 5.28 0.04
C PRO A 45 15.98 5.02 -1.25
N PRO A 46 15.57 6.08 -1.97
CA PRO A 46 14.75 5.93 -3.16
C PRO A 46 15.49 5.26 -4.31
N TYR A 47 14.75 4.44 -5.04
CA TYR A 47 15.22 3.83 -6.28
C TYR A 47 15.09 4.81 -7.45
N SER A 48 16.14 4.95 -8.26
CA SER A 48 16.09 5.72 -9.49
C SER A 48 15.92 4.82 -10.72
N PRO A 49 14.77 4.86 -11.41
CA PRO A 49 14.57 4.07 -12.62
C PRO A 49 15.48 4.50 -13.77
N ARG A 50 16.06 5.72 -13.74
CA ARG A 50 16.96 6.22 -14.77
C ARG A 50 18.39 5.66 -14.67
N CYS A 51 18.85 5.40 -13.46
CA CYS A 51 20.20 4.90 -13.19
C CYS A 51 20.18 3.45 -12.72
N GLU A 52 19.01 2.84 -12.55
CA GLU A 52 18.84 1.50 -11.94
C GLU A 52 19.59 1.35 -10.61
N SER A 53 19.69 2.46 -9.86
CA SER A 53 20.47 2.55 -8.63
C SER A 53 19.70 3.26 -7.52
N ILE A 54 20.17 3.09 -6.31
CA ILE A 54 19.68 3.77 -5.10
C ILE A 54 20.35 5.14 -5.01
N VAL A 55 19.58 6.18 -4.72
CA VAL A 55 20.05 7.56 -4.57
C VAL A 55 20.06 7.92 -3.09
N GLU A 56 21.20 8.38 -2.57
CA GLU A 56 21.29 8.89 -1.20
C GLU A 56 20.47 10.19 -1.05
N SER A 57 19.52 10.18 -0.09
CA SER A 57 18.67 11.32 0.21
C SER A 57 19.20 12.10 1.42
N ALA A 58 19.40 13.38 1.26
CA ALA A 58 19.76 14.29 2.35
C ALA A 58 18.52 14.87 3.03
N SER A 59 18.44 14.77 4.34
CA SER A 59 17.57 15.50 5.32
C SER A 59 16.55 14.63 6.10
N GLU A 60 17.03 13.94 7.14
CA GLU A 60 16.18 13.06 7.96
C GLU A 60 15.48 13.73 9.16
N ASN A 61 16.03 14.75 9.76
CA ASN A 61 15.63 15.16 11.12
C ASN A 61 14.40 16.08 11.23
N ILE A 62 14.14 16.92 10.25
CA ILE A 62 12.98 17.85 10.28
C ILE A 62 11.68 17.11 9.89
N ARG A 63 11.79 16.07 9.09
CA ARG A 63 10.65 15.29 8.62
C ARG A 63 10.05 14.40 9.71
N LYS A 64 10.85 13.86 10.64
CA LYS A 64 10.37 12.91 11.67
C LYS A 64 9.35 13.54 12.63
N ALA A 65 9.60 14.73 13.14
CA ALA A 65 8.67 15.39 14.07
C ALA A 65 7.33 15.75 13.40
N ALA A 66 7.36 16.29 12.18
CA ALA A 66 6.14 16.62 11.44
C ALA A 66 5.32 15.35 11.07
N VAL A 67 5.99 14.27 10.68
CA VAL A 67 5.34 12.98 10.40
C VAL A 67 4.70 12.41 11.66
N GLN A 68 5.38 12.49 12.80
CA GLN A 68 4.87 12.00 14.07
C GLN A 68 3.62 12.76 14.49
N GLU A 69 3.61 14.08 14.36
CA GLU A 69 2.45 14.93 14.62
C GLU A 69 1.27 14.59 13.69
N LEU A 70 1.52 14.39 12.40
CA LEU A 70 0.49 13.98 11.44
C LEU A 70 -0.17 12.65 11.83
N ILE A 71 0.63 11.65 12.17
CA ILE A 71 0.14 10.32 12.55
C ILE A 71 -0.63 10.38 13.87
N GLU A 72 -0.13 11.15 14.86
CA GLU A 72 -0.80 11.30 16.16
C GLU A 72 -2.19 11.91 16.02
N HIS A 73 -2.39 12.84 15.10
CA HIS A 73 -3.64 13.58 14.92
C HIS A 73 -4.50 13.09 13.76
N ALA A 74 -4.09 12.03 13.05
CA ALA A 74 -4.90 11.43 12.00
C ALA A 74 -6.14 10.73 12.56
N ASP A 75 -7.28 10.82 11.87
CA ASP A 75 -8.47 10.02 12.16
C ASP A 75 -8.33 8.59 11.62
N VAL A 76 -7.66 8.45 10.48
CA VAL A 76 -7.38 7.17 9.82
C VAL A 76 -5.98 7.19 9.22
N ILE A 77 -5.28 6.08 9.38
CA ILE A 77 -3.98 5.84 8.76
C ILE A 77 -4.13 4.60 7.87
N LEU A 78 -3.97 4.78 6.57
CA LEU A 78 -4.01 3.70 5.59
C LEU A 78 -2.59 3.24 5.29
N ASN A 79 -2.24 2.03 5.69
CA ASN A 79 -0.95 1.41 5.42
C ASN A 79 -1.08 0.50 4.19
N LEU A 80 -0.66 1.00 3.04
CA LEU A 80 -0.76 0.27 1.77
C LEU A 80 0.33 -0.79 1.70
N CYS A 81 -0.08 -2.05 1.57
CA CYS A 81 0.82 -3.20 1.43
C CYS A 81 1.87 -3.33 2.54
N GLY A 82 1.63 -2.74 3.70
CA GLY A 82 2.57 -2.83 4.80
C GLY A 82 3.88 -2.07 4.60
N THR A 83 3.84 -0.98 3.88
CA THR A 83 5.01 -0.18 3.50
C THR A 83 5.74 0.45 4.67
N THR A 84 5.04 0.63 5.78
CA THR A 84 5.59 1.21 7.00
C THR A 84 5.35 0.27 8.17
N LEU A 85 6.39 -0.04 8.93
CA LEU A 85 6.25 -0.75 10.19
C LEU A 85 5.70 0.22 11.23
N PRO A 86 4.54 -0.08 11.84
CA PRO A 86 4.03 0.74 12.92
C PRO A 86 5.00 0.73 14.10
N ASP A 87 5.33 1.91 14.60
CA ASP A 87 6.09 2.05 15.82
C ASP A 87 5.15 1.76 17.01
N PRO A 88 5.43 0.73 17.84
CA PRO A 88 4.58 0.39 19.00
C PRO A 88 4.45 1.53 20.01
N ASP A 89 5.46 2.38 20.09
CA ASP A 89 5.49 3.51 21.02
C ASP A 89 4.87 4.78 20.43
N GLN A 90 4.52 4.75 19.15
CA GLN A 90 3.91 5.88 18.48
C GLN A 90 2.46 6.08 18.92
N ARG A 91 2.21 7.21 19.57
CA ARG A 91 0.85 7.61 19.93
C ARG A 91 0.04 7.87 18.67
N ARG A 92 -1.16 7.30 18.60
CA ARG A 92 -2.15 7.57 17.56
C ARG A 92 -3.55 7.60 18.15
N LYS A 93 -4.38 8.49 17.68
CA LYS A 93 -5.80 8.59 18.06
C LYS A 93 -6.69 7.83 17.09
N GLY A 94 -6.26 7.76 15.83
CA GLY A 94 -7.06 7.19 14.76
C GLY A 94 -6.85 5.70 14.53
N CYS A 95 -7.67 5.19 13.64
CA CYS A 95 -7.68 3.80 13.22
C CYS A 95 -6.52 3.52 12.26
N LEU A 96 -5.68 2.53 12.57
CA LEU A 96 -4.63 2.04 11.67
C LEU A 96 -5.19 0.90 10.82
N VAL A 97 -5.24 1.12 9.53
CA VAL A 97 -5.83 0.21 8.55
C VAL A 97 -4.74 -0.39 7.68
N TYR A 98 -4.69 -1.71 7.64
CA TYR A 98 -3.87 -2.44 6.67
C TYR A 98 -4.65 -2.67 5.38
N ILE A 99 -4.07 -2.35 4.23
CA ILE A 99 -4.63 -2.66 2.92
C ILE A 99 -3.68 -3.59 2.18
N ASP A 100 -4.09 -4.85 2.10
CA ASP A 100 -3.39 -5.89 1.35
C ASP A 100 -3.67 -5.71 -0.14
N THR A 101 -2.69 -5.19 -0.85
CA THR A 101 -2.77 -4.90 -2.28
C THR A 101 -2.16 -6.01 -3.15
N ASP A 102 -1.47 -6.98 -2.54
CA ASP A 102 -0.88 -8.16 -3.20
C ASP A 102 -1.28 -9.44 -2.43
N PRO A 103 -2.56 -9.84 -2.51
CA PRO A 103 -3.10 -10.93 -1.71
C PRO A 103 -2.44 -12.27 -2.02
N GLY A 104 -2.18 -13.03 -0.95
CA GLY A 104 -1.54 -14.34 -0.99
C GLY A 104 -0.27 -14.40 -0.16
N PHE A 105 0.54 -13.36 -0.17
CA PHE A 105 1.85 -13.35 0.48
C PHE A 105 1.74 -13.43 2.01
N GLU A 106 1.04 -12.48 2.61
CA GLU A 106 0.87 -12.42 4.07
C GLU A 106 0.04 -13.59 4.60
N GLN A 107 -0.96 -14.00 3.84
CA GLN A 107 -1.83 -15.12 4.19
C GLN A 107 -1.07 -16.45 4.24
N ILE A 108 -0.16 -16.67 3.28
CA ILE A 108 0.70 -17.87 3.26
C ILE A 108 1.69 -17.84 4.43
N HIS A 109 2.34 -16.71 4.70
CA HIS A 109 3.23 -16.57 5.85
C HIS A 109 2.50 -16.85 7.17
N LEU A 110 1.28 -16.34 7.34
CA LEU A 110 0.45 -16.63 8.52
C LEU A 110 0.13 -18.12 8.64
N ALA A 111 -0.23 -18.77 7.54
CA ALA A 111 -0.51 -20.20 7.51
C ALA A 111 0.71 -21.06 7.83
N GLN A 112 1.90 -20.58 7.48
CA GLN A 112 3.19 -21.19 7.83
C GLN A 112 3.63 -20.90 9.28
N GLY A 113 2.82 -20.16 10.04
CA GLY A 113 3.10 -19.85 11.43
C GLY A 113 4.13 -18.73 11.64
N ASN A 114 4.35 -17.87 10.65
CA ASN A 114 5.27 -16.74 10.76
C ASN A 114 4.81 -15.76 11.86
N ARG A 115 5.57 -15.73 12.96
CA ARG A 115 5.25 -14.90 14.13
C ARG A 115 5.43 -13.41 13.86
N ALA A 116 6.41 -13.04 13.06
CA ALA A 116 6.67 -11.63 12.72
C ALA A 116 5.52 -11.05 11.90
N THR A 117 5.06 -11.78 10.86
CA THR A 117 3.88 -11.38 10.08
C THR A 117 2.64 -11.28 10.97
N ARG A 118 2.42 -12.22 11.89
CA ARG A 118 1.29 -12.19 12.81
C ARG A 118 1.34 -10.97 13.73
N ALA A 119 2.48 -10.68 14.33
CA ALA A 119 2.66 -9.51 15.21
C ALA A 119 2.47 -8.21 14.43
N TYR A 120 3.05 -8.14 13.24
CA TYR A 120 2.93 -6.99 12.36
C TYR A 120 1.47 -6.72 11.96
N LEU A 121 0.76 -7.70 11.42
CA LEU A 121 -0.65 -7.53 11.07
C LEU A 121 -1.50 -7.26 12.30
N GLY A 122 -1.19 -7.89 13.43
CA GLY A 122 -1.89 -7.68 14.70
C GLY A 122 -1.74 -6.26 15.28
N SER A 123 -0.81 -5.46 14.78
CA SER A 123 -0.68 -4.04 15.17
C SER A 123 -1.70 -3.11 14.49
N HIS A 124 -2.42 -3.61 13.47
CA HIS A 124 -3.44 -2.87 12.75
C HIS A 124 -4.83 -3.17 13.32
N ASP A 125 -5.68 -2.16 13.33
CA ASP A 125 -7.04 -2.27 13.89
C ASP A 125 -8.02 -2.92 12.89
N VAL A 126 -7.81 -2.69 11.59
CA VAL A 126 -8.68 -3.18 10.52
C VAL A 126 -7.84 -3.66 9.34
N HIS A 127 -8.28 -4.75 8.71
CA HIS A 127 -7.59 -5.34 7.57
C HIS A 127 -8.52 -5.41 6.36
N PHE A 128 -8.06 -4.82 5.26
CA PHE A 128 -8.68 -4.95 3.94
C PHE A 128 -7.77 -5.75 3.02
N THR A 129 -8.37 -6.43 2.04
CA THR A 129 -7.63 -7.12 0.97
C THR A 129 -8.30 -6.93 -0.38
N TYR A 130 -7.49 -6.85 -1.43
CA TYR A 130 -7.96 -6.93 -2.82
C TYR A 130 -8.25 -8.37 -3.25
N GLY A 131 -7.86 -9.34 -2.42
CA GLY A 131 -8.13 -10.76 -2.64
C GLY A 131 -9.57 -11.12 -2.36
N TRP A 132 -10.43 -11.02 -3.35
CA TRP A 132 -11.86 -11.25 -3.21
C TRP A 132 -12.22 -12.60 -2.60
N ASN A 133 -11.43 -13.64 -2.91
CA ASN A 133 -11.66 -15.00 -2.45
C ASN A 133 -10.78 -15.43 -1.25
N VAL A 134 -10.01 -14.53 -0.65
CA VAL A 134 -9.19 -14.86 0.53
C VAL A 134 -10.08 -15.37 1.66
N GLY A 135 -9.76 -16.56 2.16
CA GLY A 135 -10.50 -17.21 3.25
C GLY A 135 -11.81 -17.87 2.85
N GLU A 136 -12.21 -17.85 1.57
CA GLU A 136 -13.36 -18.60 1.09
C GLU A 136 -13.02 -20.08 0.92
N THR A 137 -14.01 -20.94 1.03
CA THR A 137 -13.85 -22.40 0.90
C THR A 137 -13.34 -22.83 -0.47
N SER A 138 -13.61 -22.04 -1.50
CA SER A 138 -13.17 -22.27 -2.89
C SER A 138 -11.73 -21.77 -3.14
N SER A 139 -11.15 -21.03 -2.21
CA SER A 139 -9.81 -20.47 -2.37
C SER A 139 -8.74 -21.37 -1.73
N ARG A 140 -7.59 -21.45 -2.40
CA ARG A 140 -6.39 -22.07 -1.83
C ARG A 140 -5.63 -21.12 -0.90
N ILE A 141 -5.99 -19.83 -0.89
CA ILE A 141 -5.35 -18.82 -0.05
C ILE A 141 -6.11 -18.77 1.29
N PRO A 142 -5.48 -19.19 2.39
CA PRO A 142 -6.11 -19.20 3.71
C PRO A 142 -6.26 -17.76 4.23
N SER A 143 -7.19 -17.54 5.18
CA SER A 143 -7.28 -16.24 5.86
C SER A 143 -6.12 -15.96 6.83
N GLY A 144 -5.40 -16.99 7.23
CA GLY A 144 -4.36 -16.90 8.27
C GLY A 144 -4.90 -16.54 9.65
N GLY A 145 -6.23 -16.62 9.86
CA GLY A 145 -6.88 -16.21 11.11
C GLY A 145 -7.11 -14.72 11.25
N ILE A 146 -6.95 -13.95 10.18
CA ILE A 146 -7.26 -12.52 10.11
C ILE A 146 -8.66 -12.35 9.50
N SER A 147 -9.44 -11.41 10.05
CA SER A 147 -10.73 -11.01 9.50
C SER A 147 -10.52 -9.99 8.36
N TRP A 148 -10.35 -10.51 7.14
CA TRP A 148 -10.15 -9.68 5.95
C TRP A 148 -11.47 -9.11 5.44
N ARG A 149 -11.56 -7.79 5.36
CA ARG A 149 -12.62 -7.08 4.64
C ARG A 149 -12.24 -6.96 3.17
N LYS A 150 -13.15 -7.31 2.29
CA LYS A 150 -12.90 -7.27 0.84
C LYS A 150 -13.09 -5.86 0.31
N THR A 151 -12.18 -5.41 -0.53
CA THR A 151 -12.26 -4.12 -1.21
C THR A 151 -11.64 -4.20 -2.59
N HIS A 152 -11.89 -3.18 -3.40
CA HIS A 152 -11.27 -3.04 -4.73
C HIS A 152 -10.20 -1.95 -4.69
N PRO A 153 -9.19 -2.01 -5.57
CA PRO A 153 -8.31 -0.87 -5.79
C PRO A 153 -9.15 0.34 -6.22
N PRO A 154 -8.96 1.50 -5.62
CA PRO A 154 -9.68 2.69 -6.04
C PRO A 154 -9.22 3.12 -7.43
N VAL A 155 -10.18 3.59 -8.24
CA VAL A 155 -9.90 4.15 -9.56
C VAL A 155 -10.60 5.50 -9.67
N VAL A 156 -9.84 6.53 -9.95
CA VAL A 156 -10.34 7.87 -10.29
C VAL A 156 -10.50 7.91 -11.81
N ALA A 157 -11.69 7.57 -12.28
CA ALA A 157 -11.95 7.20 -13.68
C ALA A 157 -11.61 8.29 -14.70
N ASP A 158 -11.89 9.55 -14.38
CA ASP A 158 -11.64 10.68 -15.28
C ASP A 158 -10.15 10.98 -15.52
N LEU A 159 -9.25 10.43 -14.69
CA LEU A 159 -7.81 10.49 -14.98
C LEU A 159 -7.40 9.56 -16.13
N TRP A 160 -8.27 8.66 -16.52
CA TRP A 160 -8.10 7.72 -17.63
C TRP A 160 -8.93 8.06 -18.85
N ASP A 161 -9.51 9.27 -18.86
CA ASP A 161 -10.29 9.77 -19.99
C ASP A 161 -9.35 10.03 -21.18
N ALA A 162 -9.23 9.02 -22.03
CA ALA A 162 -8.43 9.04 -23.22
C ALA A 162 -9.35 8.89 -24.44
N PRO A 163 -9.02 9.48 -25.59
CA PRO A 163 -9.79 9.26 -26.80
C PRO A 163 -9.84 7.73 -27.09
N PRO A 164 -10.95 7.23 -27.62
CA PRO A 164 -11.09 5.82 -27.92
C PRO A 164 -9.95 5.36 -28.82
N GLY A 165 -9.35 4.25 -28.45
CA GLY A 165 -8.31 3.61 -29.26
C GLY A 165 -8.85 3.18 -30.63
N ARG A 166 -7.98 2.95 -31.59
CA ARG A 166 -8.37 2.41 -32.89
C ARG A 166 -8.98 1.02 -32.71
N VAL A 167 -10.14 0.79 -33.25
CA VAL A 167 -10.86 -0.50 -33.16
C VAL A 167 -10.06 -1.63 -33.82
N ASP A 168 -9.30 -1.30 -34.85
CA ASP A 168 -8.44 -2.18 -35.63
C ASP A 168 -6.97 -2.19 -35.16
N GLY A 169 -6.69 -1.55 -34.01
CA GLY A 169 -5.35 -1.47 -33.43
C GLY A 169 -4.88 -2.81 -32.85
N PRO A 170 -3.55 -3.01 -32.74
CA PRO A 170 -3.01 -4.22 -32.15
C PRO A 170 -3.32 -4.27 -30.65
N TRP A 171 -3.69 -5.43 -30.15
CA TRP A 171 -3.77 -5.71 -28.71
C TRP A 171 -2.38 -5.66 -28.10
N ARG A 172 -2.23 -4.93 -26.99
CA ARG A 172 -0.97 -4.78 -26.28
C ARG A 172 -1.14 -5.18 -24.82
N THR A 173 -0.13 -5.87 -24.28
CA THR A 173 -0.06 -6.20 -22.87
C THR A 173 1.33 -5.91 -22.33
N ILE A 174 1.43 -5.65 -21.04
CA ILE A 174 2.69 -5.52 -20.30
C ILE A 174 2.71 -6.63 -19.28
N ALA A 175 3.76 -7.44 -19.29
CA ALA A 175 3.93 -8.53 -18.33
C ALA A 175 5.39 -8.67 -17.93
N THR A 176 5.61 -9.10 -16.68
CA THR A 176 6.93 -9.47 -16.17
C THR A 176 7.08 -11.00 -16.23
N TYR A 177 7.94 -11.49 -17.10
CA TYR A 177 8.18 -12.93 -17.26
C TYR A 177 9.11 -13.54 -16.20
N ARG A 178 9.96 -12.73 -15.57
CA ARG A 178 10.89 -13.18 -14.54
C ARG A 178 10.89 -12.21 -13.38
N ASN A 179 10.47 -12.67 -12.23
CA ASN A 179 10.58 -11.93 -10.98
C ASN A 179 11.84 -12.39 -10.24
N LYS A 180 12.95 -11.66 -10.45
CA LYS A 180 14.19 -11.91 -9.70
C LYS A 180 14.00 -11.36 -8.29
N GLY A 181 13.68 -12.18 -7.32
CA GLY A 181 13.60 -11.76 -5.93
C GLY A 181 12.45 -12.32 -5.11
N LYS A 182 11.54 -13.11 -5.70
CA LYS A 182 10.66 -13.92 -4.85
C LYS A 182 11.48 -15.11 -4.31
N PRO A 183 11.49 -15.35 -2.98
CA PRO A 183 12.08 -16.58 -2.45
C PRO A 183 11.44 -17.76 -3.17
N GLY A 184 12.28 -18.71 -3.57
CA GLY A 184 11.85 -19.85 -4.37
C GLY A 184 10.70 -20.61 -3.75
N HIS A 185 9.87 -21.12 -4.63
CA HIS A 185 8.85 -22.12 -4.33
C HIS A 185 9.47 -23.37 -3.78
#